data_8c1a8473b45f525acc3659f169d6c65d
#
_entry.id   8c1a8473b45f525acc3659f169d6c65d
#
_cell.length_a   1.000
_cell.length_b   1.000
_cell.length_c   1.000
_cell.angle_alpha   90.00
_cell.angle_beta   90.00
_cell.angle_gamma   90.00
#
_symmetry.space_group_name_H-M   'P 1'
#
loop_
_entity.id
_entity.type
_entity.pdbx_description
1 polymer ?
#
loop_
_entity_poly.entity_id
_entity_poly.type
_entity_poly.pdbx_seq_one_letter_code
_entity_poly.pdbx_strand_id
1 'polypeptide(L)'
;IISSVTRGLPVGPDVVDLGDVTVVPGFVDMHVHGGGSYSFSEGPQAATSAAAFHLQHGTTSLLASLASASLDDLAEQTVQLRPLVDAGVLAGLHLEGPFLNECRRGAHNPVLLMDPDVDWLLSVLGNGVKMVTLAPELEGGLDSIRAITAAGVVAALGHSDATYEQAVEAIEAGVRVGTHLFNGMRPPHHREPGAARA
;
A
#
# COMPACT_ATOMS: atom_id res chain seq x y z
N ILE A 1 -16.97 -12.21 -7.52
CA ILE A 1 -16.36 -13.44 -6.92
C ILE A 1 -16.71 -14.61 -7.83
N ILE A 2 -15.70 -15.37 -8.29
CA ILE A 2 -15.92 -16.62 -9.02
C ILE A 2 -16.33 -17.66 -7.99
N SER A 3 -17.58 -18.17 -8.08
CA SER A 3 -18.09 -19.17 -7.15
C SER A 3 -17.83 -20.61 -7.63
N SER A 4 -17.78 -20.81 -8.95
CA SER A 4 -17.48 -22.11 -9.53
C SER A 4 -17.01 -21.97 -10.99
N VAL A 5 -16.29 -22.96 -11.46
CA VAL A 5 -15.92 -23.15 -12.87
C VAL A 5 -16.35 -24.54 -13.28
N THR A 6 -17.23 -24.66 -14.30
CA THR A 6 -17.74 -25.92 -14.80
C THR A 6 -17.58 -26.01 -16.31
N ARG A 7 -17.48 -27.24 -16.84
CA ARG A 7 -17.54 -27.48 -18.28
C ARG A 7 -18.99 -27.63 -18.73
N GLY A 8 -19.32 -27.09 -19.89
CA GLY A 8 -20.63 -27.13 -20.51
C GLY A 8 -21.26 -25.74 -20.58
N LEU A 9 -22.32 -25.64 -21.36
CA LEU A 9 -23.08 -24.39 -21.51
C LEU A 9 -24.24 -24.39 -20.50
N PRO A 10 -24.21 -23.55 -19.46
CA PRO A 10 -25.39 -23.33 -18.66
C PRO A 10 -26.47 -22.68 -19.52
N VAL A 11 -27.71 -23.09 -19.34
CA VAL A 11 -28.87 -22.50 -20.04
C VAL A 11 -29.77 -21.88 -18.99
N GLY A 12 -30.04 -20.59 -19.11
CA GLY A 12 -30.94 -19.90 -18.20
C GLY A 12 -31.05 -18.40 -18.48
N PRO A 13 -32.06 -17.72 -17.93
CA PRO A 13 -32.29 -16.29 -18.18
C PRO A 13 -31.18 -15.38 -17.63
N ASP A 14 -30.41 -15.86 -16.66
CA ASP A 14 -29.31 -15.11 -16.00
C ASP A 14 -27.94 -15.43 -16.59
N VAL A 15 -27.88 -16.10 -17.75
CA VAL A 15 -26.61 -16.42 -18.44
C VAL A 15 -26.24 -15.29 -19.38
N VAL A 16 -25.03 -14.76 -19.20
CA VAL A 16 -24.41 -13.81 -20.11
C VAL A 16 -23.36 -14.55 -20.92
N ASP A 17 -23.59 -14.65 -22.25
CA ASP A 17 -22.61 -15.19 -23.19
C ASP A 17 -21.62 -14.08 -23.55
N LEU A 18 -20.36 -14.28 -23.16
CA LEU A 18 -19.26 -13.35 -23.45
C LEU A 18 -18.57 -13.66 -24.80
N GLY A 19 -19.01 -14.71 -25.51
CA GLY A 19 -18.36 -15.16 -26.76
C GLY A 19 -17.01 -15.84 -26.50
N ASP A 20 -16.14 -15.80 -27.49
CA ASP A 20 -14.81 -16.43 -27.46
C ASP A 20 -13.79 -15.50 -26.76
N VAL A 21 -13.85 -15.46 -25.43
CA VAL A 21 -12.95 -14.64 -24.61
C VAL A 21 -12.31 -15.49 -23.50
N THR A 22 -11.15 -15.07 -23.06
CA THR A 22 -10.51 -15.61 -21.85
C THR A 22 -10.86 -14.75 -20.65
N VAL A 23 -11.54 -15.32 -19.67
CA VAL A 23 -11.85 -14.64 -18.39
C VAL A 23 -10.75 -14.94 -17.38
N VAL A 24 -10.20 -13.88 -16.81
CA VAL A 24 -9.15 -13.95 -15.77
C VAL A 24 -9.61 -13.19 -14.53
N PRO A 25 -9.02 -13.46 -13.35
CA PRO A 25 -9.23 -12.59 -12.19
C PRO A 25 -8.84 -11.14 -12.51
N GLY A 26 -9.56 -10.17 -11.94
CA GLY A 26 -9.18 -8.77 -12.03
C GLY A 26 -7.85 -8.49 -11.33
N PHE A 27 -7.18 -7.43 -11.75
CA PHE A 27 -5.92 -7.03 -11.13
C PHE A 27 -6.12 -6.59 -9.68
N VAL A 28 -5.09 -6.84 -8.87
CA VAL A 28 -4.98 -6.35 -7.49
C VAL A 28 -3.83 -5.36 -7.47
N ASP A 29 -4.12 -4.11 -7.10
CA ASP A 29 -3.13 -3.04 -7.02
C ASP A 29 -2.94 -2.64 -5.56
N MET A 30 -1.76 -2.91 -5.02
CA MET A 30 -1.44 -2.62 -3.62
C MET A 30 -0.78 -1.25 -3.42
N HIS A 31 -0.39 -0.55 -4.51
CA HIS A 31 0.33 0.71 -4.40
C HIS A 31 0.01 1.64 -5.57
N VAL A 32 -0.93 2.53 -5.35
CA VAL A 32 -1.34 3.54 -6.34
C VAL A 32 -1.87 4.79 -5.63
N HIS A 33 -1.42 5.99 -6.10
CA HIS A 33 -1.75 7.27 -5.46
C HIS A 33 -2.97 7.97 -6.05
N GLY A 34 -3.50 7.48 -7.15
CA GLY A 34 -4.64 8.04 -7.86
C GLY A 34 -4.74 7.54 -9.29
N GLY A 35 -5.66 8.09 -10.06
CA GLY A 35 -5.86 7.74 -11.47
C GLY A 35 -6.84 8.68 -12.16
N GLY A 36 -6.77 8.81 -13.49
CA GLY A 36 -7.68 9.65 -14.25
C GLY A 36 -7.65 11.13 -13.85
N SER A 37 -6.49 11.64 -13.44
CA SER A 37 -6.26 13.00 -12.92
C SER A 37 -6.84 13.29 -11.53
N TYR A 38 -7.21 12.24 -10.76
CA TYR A 38 -7.65 12.34 -9.36
C TYR A 38 -6.63 11.70 -8.42
N SER A 39 -6.40 12.30 -7.26
CA SER A 39 -5.57 11.74 -6.19
C SER A 39 -6.44 11.21 -5.04
N PHE A 40 -6.00 10.15 -4.37
CA PHE A 40 -6.69 9.66 -3.16
C PHE A 40 -6.61 10.65 -1.99
N SER A 41 -5.58 11.51 -1.96
CA SER A 41 -5.44 12.56 -0.94
C SER A 41 -6.38 13.76 -1.11
N GLU A 42 -7.11 13.85 -2.23
CA GLU A 42 -8.06 14.94 -2.51
C GLU A 42 -9.46 14.69 -1.95
N GLY A 43 -9.63 13.62 -1.17
CA GLY A 43 -10.87 13.29 -0.48
C GLY A 43 -11.75 12.26 -1.19
N PRO A 44 -12.94 11.94 -0.60
CA PRO A 44 -13.72 10.76 -1.01
C PRO A 44 -14.23 10.78 -2.45
N GLN A 45 -14.62 11.95 -2.98
CA GLN A 45 -15.09 12.06 -4.37
C GLN A 45 -13.97 11.77 -5.37
N ALA A 46 -12.79 12.36 -5.17
CA ALA A 46 -11.63 12.11 -6.01
C ALA A 46 -11.20 10.64 -5.92
N ALA A 47 -11.18 10.08 -4.71
CA ALA A 47 -10.86 8.68 -4.47
C ALA A 47 -11.83 7.72 -5.19
N THR A 48 -13.12 8.02 -5.19
CA THR A 48 -14.13 7.24 -5.93
C THR A 48 -13.88 7.32 -7.44
N SER A 49 -13.55 8.50 -7.97
CA SER A 49 -13.26 8.70 -9.39
C SER A 49 -11.99 7.97 -9.81
N ALA A 50 -10.93 8.02 -8.98
CA ALA A 50 -9.69 7.29 -9.22
C ALA A 50 -9.91 5.77 -9.21
N ALA A 51 -10.66 5.23 -8.25
CA ALA A 51 -10.99 3.82 -8.18
C ALA A 51 -11.81 3.36 -9.41
N ALA A 52 -12.80 4.16 -9.84
CA ALA A 52 -13.59 3.88 -11.04
C ALA A 52 -12.73 3.90 -12.31
N PHE A 53 -11.75 4.79 -12.41
CA PHE A 53 -10.79 4.80 -13.51
C PHE A 53 -9.99 3.48 -13.57
N HIS A 54 -9.44 3.02 -12.46
CA HIS A 54 -8.71 1.75 -12.41
C HIS A 54 -9.60 0.55 -12.71
N LEU A 55 -10.85 0.55 -12.24
CA LEU A 55 -11.81 -0.51 -12.53
C LEU A 55 -12.08 -0.65 -14.04
N GLN A 56 -12.18 0.46 -14.78
CA GLN A 56 -12.34 0.45 -16.24
C GLN A 56 -11.14 -0.19 -16.96
N HIS A 57 -9.97 -0.25 -16.30
CA HIS A 57 -8.75 -0.85 -16.84
C HIS A 57 -8.45 -2.24 -16.26
N GLY A 58 -9.42 -2.84 -15.54
CA GLY A 58 -9.34 -4.22 -15.07
C GLY A 58 -8.84 -4.41 -13.64
N THR A 59 -8.51 -3.34 -12.90
CA THR A 59 -8.16 -3.42 -11.47
C THR A 59 -9.44 -3.51 -10.64
N THR A 60 -9.67 -4.66 -10.02
CA THR A 60 -10.89 -4.93 -9.24
C THR A 60 -10.69 -4.79 -7.74
N SER A 61 -9.46 -4.67 -7.28
CA SER A 61 -9.10 -4.45 -5.88
C SER A 61 -7.88 -3.55 -5.81
N LEU A 62 -7.95 -2.47 -5.04
CA LEU A 62 -6.80 -1.59 -4.85
C LEU A 62 -6.71 -1.05 -3.43
N LEU A 63 -5.50 -0.74 -2.99
CA LEU A 63 -5.24 0.07 -1.81
C LEU A 63 -5.04 1.53 -2.25
N ALA A 64 -5.76 2.45 -1.63
CA ALA A 64 -5.52 3.87 -1.83
C ALA A 64 -4.26 4.28 -1.07
N SER A 65 -3.19 4.64 -1.80
CA SER A 65 -1.93 5.06 -1.21
C SER A 65 -1.93 6.55 -0.90
N LEU A 66 -1.69 6.87 0.37
CA LEU A 66 -1.52 8.22 0.88
C LEU A 66 -0.02 8.48 1.05
N ALA A 67 0.50 9.46 0.33
CA ALA A 67 1.90 9.87 0.42
C ALA A 67 2.14 10.69 1.69
N SER A 68 3.41 10.90 2.06
CA SER A 68 3.79 11.69 3.22
C SER A 68 3.08 13.03 3.29
N ALA A 69 2.40 13.26 4.40
CA ALA A 69 1.78 14.51 4.81
C ALA A 69 2.02 14.73 6.31
N SER A 70 1.46 15.76 6.92
CA SER A 70 1.49 15.88 8.38
C SER A 70 0.72 14.72 9.03
N LEU A 71 1.06 14.36 10.26
CA LEU A 71 0.37 13.28 10.97
C LEU A 71 -1.13 13.57 11.13
N ASP A 72 -1.49 14.82 11.36
CA ASP A 72 -2.88 15.26 11.47
C ASP A 72 -3.62 15.11 10.13
N ASP A 73 -3.02 15.55 9.01
CA ASP A 73 -3.62 15.40 7.68
C ASP A 73 -3.80 13.93 7.30
N LEU A 74 -2.80 13.08 7.58
CA LEU A 74 -2.91 11.64 7.32
C LEU A 74 -4.00 10.98 8.17
N ALA A 75 -4.09 11.34 9.44
CA ALA A 75 -5.15 10.84 10.32
C ALA A 75 -6.53 11.26 9.77
N GLU A 76 -6.71 12.52 9.38
CA GLU A 76 -7.95 13.01 8.78
C GLU A 76 -8.28 12.29 7.48
N GLN A 77 -7.31 12.13 6.57
CA GLN A 77 -7.50 11.42 5.30
C GLN A 77 -7.93 9.96 5.52
N THR A 78 -7.35 9.26 6.51
CA THR A 78 -7.78 7.89 6.82
C THR A 78 -9.24 7.84 7.28
N VAL A 79 -9.68 8.79 8.12
CA VAL A 79 -11.07 8.89 8.58
C VAL A 79 -12.02 9.20 7.42
N GLN A 80 -11.64 10.14 6.55
CA GLN A 80 -12.45 10.55 5.39
C GLN A 80 -12.64 9.41 4.36
N LEU A 81 -11.62 8.58 4.15
CA LEU A 81 -11.66 7.48 3.18
C LEU A 81 -12.22 6.17 3.76
N ARG A 82 -12.32 6.03 5.08
CA ARG A 82 -12.86 4.84 5.75
C ARG A 82 -14.21 4.38 5.19
N PRO A 83 -15.20 5.26 4.92
CA PRO A 83 -16.48 4.84 4.36
C PRO A 83 -16.36 4.14 2.99
N LEU A 84 -15.36 4.49 2.17
CA LEU A 84 -15.12 3.83 0.89
C LEU A 84 -14.53 2.41 1.07
N VAL A 85 -13.76 2.21 2.13
CA VAL A 85 -13.28 0.88 2.51
C VAL A 85 -14.44 0.02 3.01
N ASP A 86 -15.28 0.56 3.88
CA ASP A 86 -16.45 -0.14 4.44
C ASP A 86 -17.48 -0.50 3.34
N ALA A 87 -17.61 0.34 2.32
CA ALA A 87 -18.47 0.10 1.15
C ALA A 87 -17.83 -0.85 0.10
N GLY A 88 -16.57 -1.26 0.27
CA GLY A 88 -15.85 -2.13 -0.68
C GLY A 88 -15.45 -1.46 -1.98
N VAL A 89 -15.47 -0.12 -2.07
CA VAL A 89 -14.91 0.65 -3.19
C VAL A 89 -13.39 0.58 -3.20
N LEU A 90 -12.78 0.63 -2.01
CA LEU A 90 -11.37 0.43 -1.77
C LEU A 90 -11.16 -0.87 -0.97
N ALA A 91 -10.14 -1.64 -1.28
CA ALA A 91 -9.76 -2.82 -0.49
C ALA A 91 -9.14 -2.42 0.86
N GLY A 92 -8.65 -1.20 0.97
CA GLY A 92 -8.05 -0.62 2.15
C GLY A 92 -7.22 0.62 1.81
N LEU A 93 -6.51 1.13 2.82
CA LEU A 93 -5.59 2.25 2.70
C LEU A 93 -4.15 1.79 2.85
N HIS A 94 -3.25 2.45 2.16
CA HIS A 94 -1.81 2.28 2.29
C HIS A 94 -1.19 3.63 2.70
N LEU A 95 -0.41 3.65 3.76
CA LEU A 95 0.38 4.82 4.15
C LEU A 95 1.79 4.65 3.60
N GLU A 96 2.21 5.51 2.66
CA GLU A 96 3.58 5.57 2.18
C GLU A 96 4.30 6.75 2.85
N GLY A 97 4.93 6.46 3.97
CA GLY A 97 5.52 7.46 4.85
C GLY A 97 4.51 8.02 5.88
N PRO A 98 4.94 9.06 6.63
CA PRO A 98 6.12 9.92 6.47
C PRO A 98 7.42 9.35 7.07
N PHE A 99 7.43 8.14 7.55
CA PHE A 99 8.53 7.45 8.24
C PHE A 99 9.55 6.90 7.23
N LEU A 100 10.12 7.78 6.41
CA LEU A 100 10.99 7.46 5.28
C LEU A 100 12.36 8.10 5.44
N ASN A 101 13.39 7.46 4.92
CA ASN A 101 14.75 7.99 4.95
C ASN A 101 14.89 9.15 3.96
N GLU A 102 15.35 10.30 4.42
CA GLU A 102 15.52 11.51 3.60
C GLU A 102 16.43 11.29 2.40
N CYS A 103 17.50 10.48 2.54
CA CYS A 103 18.42 10.15 1.43
C CYS A 103 17.72 9.38 0.30
N ARG A 104 16.58 8.73 0.59
CA ARG A 104 15.82 7.88 -0.33
C ARG A 104 14.40 8.37 -0.57
N ARG A 105 14.12 9.62 -0.21
CA ARG A 105 12.79 10.22 -0.21
C ARG A 105 12.07 10.26 -1.57
N GLY A 106 12.81 10.18 -2.69
CA GLY A 106 12.18 10.34 -4.00
C GLY A 106 11.42 11.66 -4.12
N ALA A 107 10.13 11.59 -4.43
CA ALA A 107 9.23 12.75 -4.57
C ALA A 107 8.66 13.28 -3.23
N HIS A 108 8.87 12.58 -2.11
CA HIS A 108 8.34 13.02 -0.81
C HIS A 108 9.01 14.32 -0.34
N ASN A 109 8.21 15.21 0.26
CA ASN A 109 8.70 16.46 0.83
C ASN A 109 9.54 16.19 2.09
N PRO A 110 10.84 16.55 2.12
CA PRO A 110 11.72 16.23 3.24
C PRO A 110 11.29 16.86 4.56
N VAL A 111 10.56 17.99 4.52
CA VAL A 111 10.08 18.68 5.73
C VAL A 111 9.03 17.85 6.49
N LEU A 112 8.39 16.91 5.82
CA LEU A 112 7.35 16.04 6.38
C LEU A 112 7.91 14.71 6.89
N LEU A 113 9.16 14.38 6.57
CA LEU A 113 9.75 13.11 6.96
C LEU A 113 10.19 13.14 8.42
N MET A 114 9.98 12.03 9.12
CA MET A 114 10.27 11.90 10.54
C MET A 114 10.54 10.45 10.91
N ASP A 115 11.06 10.25 12.11
CA ASP A 115 11.15 8.91 12.69
C ASP A 115 9.76 8.36 13.01
N PRO A 116 9.57 7.03 12.95
CA PRO A 116 8.30 6.38 13.25
C PRO A 116 7.77 6.68 14.66
N ASP A 117 6.48 7.01 14.72
CA ASP A 117 5.70 7.16 15.94
C ASP A 117 4.72 5.99 16.09
N VAL A 118 5.05 5.06 16.98
CA VAL A 118 4.27 3.83 17.22
C VAL A 118 2.86 4.14 17.73
N ASP A 119 2.73 5.11 18.65
CA ASP A 119 1.44 5.43 19.25
C ASP A 119 0.50 6.07 18.23
N TRP A 120 1.02 6.98 17.40
CA TRP A 120 0.27 7.54 16.30
C TRP A 120 -0.13 6.47 15.29
N LEU A 121 0.80 5.61 14.86
CA LEU A 121 0.49 4.50 13.95
C LEU A 121 -0.68 3.68 14.48
N LEU A 122 -0.60 3.19 15.71
CA LEU A 122 -1.67 2.38 16.31
C LEU A 122 -3.01 3.11 16.34
N SER A 123 -3.01 4.43 16.48
CA SER A 123 -4.24 5.24 16.49
C SER A 123 -4.99 5.27 15.15
N VAL A 124 -4.26 5.14 14.02
CA VAL A 124 -4.84 5.27 12.67
C VAL A 124 -5.06 3.92 11.96
N LEU A 125 -4.38 2.84 12.38
CA LEU A 125 -4.48 1.53 11.71
C LEU A 125 -5.94 1.02 11.63
N GLY A 126 -6.75 1.31 12.65
CA GLY A 126 -8.17 0.94 12.70
C GLY A 126 -9.05 1.59 11.62
N ASN A 127 -8.58 2.65 10.97
CA ASN A 127 -9.32 3.40 9.95
C ASN A 127 -9.29 2.77 8.54
N GLY A 128 -9.08 1.46 8.46
CA GLY A 128 -9.05 0.75 7.17
C GLY A 128 -7.66 0.68 6.55
N VAL A 129 -6.61 1.06 7.28
CA VAL A 129 -5.22 0.88 6.84
C VAL A 129 -4.89 -0.60 6.76
N LYS A 130 -4.33 -1.03 5.64
CA LYS A 130 -3.94 -2.43 5.35
C LYS A 130 -2.45 -2.59 5.11
N MET A 131 -1.77 -1.51 4.79
CA MET A 131 -0.33 -1.52 4.55
C MET A 131 0.29 -0.20 5.00
N VAL A 132 1.51 -0.28 5.54
CA VAL A 132 2.35 0.88 5.87
C VAL A 132 3.74 0.65 5.32
N THR A 133 4.23 1.58 4.53
CA THR A 133 5.62 1.61 4.04
C THR A 133 6.45 2.53 4.94
N LEU A 134 7.55 2.01 5.44
CA LEU A 134 8.51 2.75 6.27
C LEU A 134 9.96 2.29 6.03
N ALA A 135 10.91 3.12 6.46
CA ALA A 135 12.33 2.82 6.46
C ALA A 135 12.71 2.19 7.81
N PRO A 136 13.11 0.90 7.83
CA PRO A 136 13.34 0.16 9.08
C PRO A 136 14.56 0.62 9.87
N GLU A 137 15.51 1.29 9.22
CA GLU A 137 16.74 1.79 9.83
C GLU A 137 16.57 3.07 10.65
N LEU A 138 15.39 3.73 10.57
CA LEU A 138 15.06 4.90 11.38
C LEU A 138 14.88 4.51 12.85
N GLU A 139 15.06 5.48 13.75
CA GLU A 139 14.81 5.27 15.18
C GLU A 139 13.36 4.84 15.41
N GLY A 140 13.12 3.75 16.15
CA GLY A 140 11.80 3.17 16.33
C GLY A 140 11.24 2.37 15.14
N GLY A 141 12.00 2.24 14.04
CA GLY A 141 11.55 1.54 12.81
C GLY A 141 11.16 0.09 13.06
N LEU A 142 12.02 -0.70 13.72
CA LEU A 142 11.73 -2.11 14.02
C LEU A 142 10.57 -2.29 15.00
N ASP A 143 10.43 -1.41 15.97
CA ASP A 143 9.33 -1.47 16.94
C ASP A 143 8.00 -1.13 16.25
N SER A 144 8.00 -0.16 15.33
CA SER A 144 6.85 0.16 14.50
C SER A 144 6.46 -1.01 13.60
N ILE A 145 7.41 -1.71 12.98
CA ILE A 145 7.14 -2.91 12.17
C ILE A 145 6.44 -3.98 13.01
N ARG A 146 6.95 -4.25 14.23
CA ARG A 146 6.32 -5.22 15.14
C ARG A 146 4.90 -4.81 15.54
N ALA A 147 4.69 -3.53 15.85
CA ALA A 147 3.38 -3.01 16.22
C ALA A 147 2.37 -3.09 15.06
N ILE A 148 2.75 -2.69 13.85
CA ILE A 148 1.96 -2.79 12.62
C ILE A 148 1.57 -4.24 12.36
N THR A 149 2.53 -5.16 12.43
CA THR A 149 2.32 -6.59 12.19
C THR A 149 1.42 -7.22 13.26
N ALA A 150 1.61 -6.87 14.53
CA ALA A 150 0.76 -7.34 15.62
C ALA A 150 -0.69 -6.86 15.49
N ALA A 151 -0.91 -5.69 14.88
CA ALA A 151 -2.25 -5.16 14.55
C ALA A 151 -2.87 -5.83 13.31
N GLY A 152 -2.19 -6.78 12.65
CA GLY A 152 -2.67 -7.48 11.47
C GLY A 152 -2.58 -6.65 10.18
N VAL A 153 -1.77 -5.60 10.17
CA VAL A 153 -1.49 -4.74 9.02
C VAL A 153 -0.17 -5.15 8.38
N VAL A 154 -0.05 -5.00 7.07
CA VAL A 154 1.17 -5.34 6.33
C VAL A 154 2.22 -4.25 6.54
N ALA A 155 3.38 -4.61 7.07
CA ALA A 155 4.56 -3.76 7.06
C ALA A 155 5.33 -3.93 5.76
N ALA A 156 5.61 -2.82 5.07
CA ALA A 156 6.37 -2.76 3.83
C ALA A 156 7.64 -1.94 4.04
N LEU A 157 8.76 -2.41 3.49
CA LEU A 157 10.04 -1.70 3.46
C LEU A 157 10.13 -0.88 2.18
N GLY A 158 10.36 0.41 2.29
CA GLY A 158 10.56 1.31 1.15
C GLY A 158 11.13 2.65 1.57
N HIS A 159 11.63 3.40 0.58
CA HIS A 159 12.29 4.69 0.81
C HIS A 159 13.36 4.62 1.92
N SER A 160 14.22 3.62 1.80
CA SER A 160 15.11 3.16 2.86
C SER A 160 16.57 3.10 2.36
N ASP A 161 17.49 3.55 3.20
CA ASP A 161 18.92 3.34 3.01
C ASP A 161 19.46 2.16 3.83
N ALA A 162 18.58 1.24 4.23
CA ALA A 162 18.95 0.06 5.01
C ALA A 162 20.03 -0.76 4.33
N THR A 163 20.94 -1.29 5.14
CA THR A 163 21.88 -2.35 4.71
C THR A 163 21.11 -3.66 4.51
N TYR A 164 21.81 -4.67 3.99
CA TYR A 164 21.25 -6.02 3.90
C TYR A 164 20.85 -6.56 5.27
N GLU A 165 21.71 -6.41 6.27
CA GLU A 165 21.51 -6.90 7.63
C GLU A 165 20.29 -6.23 8.26
N GLN A 166 20.17 -4.90 8.16
CA GLN A 166 19.01 -4.15 8.65
C GLN A 166 17.71 -4.56 7.96
N ALA A 167 17.75 -4.87 6.67
CA ALA A 167 16.58 -5.37 5.95
C ALA A 167 16.20 -6.80 6.39
N VAL A 168 17.17 -7.68 6.66
CA VAL A 168 16.92 -9.01 7.24
C VAL A 168 16.27 -8.88 8.62
N GLU A 169 16.79 -8.01 9.50
CA GLU A 169 16.18 -7.73 10.80
C GLU A 169 14.73 -7.23 10.67
N ALA A 170 14.46 -6.37 9.68
CA ALA A 170 13.11 -5.89 9.40
C ALA A 170 12.17 -7.01 8.92
N ILE A 171 12.66 -7.95 8.09
CA ILE A 171 11.91 -9.13 7.65
C ILE A 171 11.60 -10.04 8.84
N GLU A 172 12.56 -10.25 9.74
CA GLU A 172 12.37 -11.01 10.98
C GLU A 172 11.37 -10.32 11.92
N ALA A 173 11.38 -8.97 11.97
CA ALA A 173 10.43 -8.18 12.73
C ALA A 173 9.00 -8.20 12.14
N GLY A 174 8.82 -8.57 10.87
CA GLY A 174 7.50 -8.75 10.26
C GLY A 174 7.27 -8.12 8.90
N VAL A 175 8.24 -7.48 8.26
CA VAL A 175 8.11 -6.98 6.89
C VAL A 175 7.76 -8.13 5.93
N ARG A 176 6.82 -7.88 5.01
CA ARG A 176 6.37 -8.85 4.01
C ARG A 176 6.33 -8.30 2.58
N VAL A 177 6.51 -7.00 2.41
CA VAL A 177 6.47 -6.33 1.12
C VAL A 177 7.68 -5.41 0.99
N GLY A 178 8.30 -5.40 -0.19
CA GLY A 178 9.24 -4.37 -0.60
C GLY A 178 8.51 -3.40 -1.53
N THR A 179 8.39 -2.15 -1.11
CA THR A 179 7.75 -1.09 -1.89
C THR A 179 8.63 -0.75 -3.09
N HIS A 180 8.08 -0.85 -4.32
CA HIS A 180 8.76 -0.56 -5.60
C HIS A 180 10.27 -0.90 -5.58
N LEU A 181 10.59 -2.17 -5.34
CA LEU A 181 11.96 -2.69 -5.22
C LEU A 181 12.93 -2.04 -6.20
N PHE A 182 14.13 -1.75 -5.71
CA PHE A 182 15.22 -1.01 -6.37
C PHE A 182 15.02 0.51 -6.47
N ASN A 183 13.80 1.03 -6.36
CA ASN A 183 13.53 2.47 -6.39
C ASN A 183 13.42 3.02 -4.96
N GLY A 184 14.00 4.20 -4.71
CA GLY A 184 14.04 4.77 -3.36
C GLY A 184 14.74 3.86 -2.35
N MET A 185 15.75 3.09 -2.78
CA MET A 185 16.49 2.17 -1.93
C MET A 185 18.00 2.33 -2.16
N ARG A 186 18.81 1.84 -1.20
CA ARG A 186 20.26 1.70 -1.39
C ARG A 186 20.51 0.80 -2.61
N PRO A 187 21.29 1.27 -3.61
CA PRO A 187 21.52 0.48 -4.81
C PRO A 187 22.33 -0.79 -4.48
N PRO A 188 22.00 -1.94 -5.10
CA PRO A 188 22.77 -3.16 -4.90
C PRO A 188 24.23 -2.98 -5.31
N HIS A 189 25.15 -3.37 -4.44
CA HIS A 189 26.57 -3.39 -4.67
C HIS A 189 27.19 -4.72 -4.24
N HIS A 190 28.27 -5.16 -4.88
CA HIS A 190 28.87 -6.48 -4.60
C HIS A 190 29.40 -6.67 -3.17
N ARG A 191 29.68 -5.57 -2.45
CA ARG A 191 30.10 -5.57 -1.03
C ARG A 191 29.01 -5.10 -0.07
N GLU A 192 27.99 -4.45 -0.59
CA GLU A 192 26.87 -3.90 0.15
C GLU A 192 25.57 -4.16 -0.62
N PRO A 193 24.97 -5.34 -0.48
CA PRO A 193 23.85 -5.73 -1.34
C PRO A 193 22.59 -4.89 -1.15
N GLY A 194 22.45 -4.20 -0.02
CA GLY A 194 21.27 -3.37 0.29
C GLY A 194 19.98 -4.16 0.50
N ALA A 195 18.90 -3.45 0.82
CA ALA A 195 17.62 -4.04 1.17
C ALA A 195 16.98 -4.88 0.05
N ALA A 196 17.22 -4.53 -1.23
CA ALA A 196 16.63 -5.25 -2.37
C ALA A 196 17.20 -6.67 -2.59
N ARG A 197 18.17 -7.11 -1.77
CA ARG A 197 18.77 -8.43 -1.81
C ARG A 197 18.48 -9.27 -0.55
N ALA A 198 17.85 -8.68 0.43
CA ALA A 198 17.36 -9.38 1.62
C ALA A 198 16.00 -10.06 1.34
#